data_725aebf22581592db9407e0db8e839d7
#
_entry.id   725aebf22581592db9407e0db8e839d7
#
_cell.length_a   1.000
_cell.length_b   1.000
_cell.length_c   1.000
_cell.angle_alpha   90.00
_cell.angle_beta   90.00
_cell.angle_gamma   90.00
#
_symmetry.space_group_name_H-M   'P 1'
#
loop_
_entity.id
_entity.type
_entity.pdbx_description
1 polymer ?
#
loop_
_entity_poly.entity_id
_entity_poly.type
_entity_poly.pdbx_seq_one_letter_code
_entity_poly.pdbx_strand_id
1 'polypeptide(L)'
;MSESVPGASGFLYANAALRVLEQAAIEDAGGDGFVLMARAGAAACRVALARWPQARRIVVVCGPGNNGGDGYVLALHALQAGRDVHVVRAPAHVPRSALAQRAAREFIAAGGNVGTFEGPFEPCDLVVDAVLGIGLARAPDADLSALLHAINAADAPVFALDVPSGVDAGSGEVHDGAVRATLTLQFLAAHLGLQTGPALDHAGERLLDTLHVPAAVHARVQADAQWFGPAALGRWLPRRPRNSHKGDAGHV
;
A
#
# COMPACT_ATOMS: atom_id res chain seq x y z
N MET A 1 -6.23 -2.28 14.59
CA MET A 1 -4.85 -2.69 14.93
C MET A 1 -4.24 -3.24 13.64
N SER A 2 -3.20 -2.60 13.10
CA SER A 2 -2.48 -3.12 11.92
C SER A 2 -1.60 -4.28 12.37
N GLU A 3 -1.78 -5.44 11.75
CA GLU A 3 -0.96 -6.62 12.04
C GLU A 3 0.25 -6.65 11.09
N SER A 4 1.43 -6.94 11.64
CA SER A 4 2.60 -7.19 10.80
C SER A 4 2.45 -8.55 10.12
N VAL A 5 2.64 -8.59 8.80
CA VAL A 5 2.52 -9.80 7.98
C VAL A 5 3.62 -10.86 8.21
N PRO A 6 4.78 -10.63 8.83
CA PRO A 6 5.76 -11.67 9.04
C PRO A 6 5.46 -12.50 10.30
N GLY A 7 5.02 -13.73 10.12
CA GLY A 7 4.99 -14.77 11.15
C GLY A 7 3.69 -15.55 11.32
N ALA A 8 2.56 -15.02 10.93
CA ALA A 8 1.28 -15.73 10.93
C ALA A 8 1.02 -16.34 9.54
N SER A 9 0.43 -17.53 9.50
CA SER A 9 -0.12 -18.08 8.25
C SER A 9 -1.27 -17.20 7.81
N GLY A 10 -1.30 -16.80 6.53
CA GLY A 10 -2.31 -15.88 6.00
C GLY A 10 -2.63 -16.19 4.54
N PHE A 11 -3.75 -15.67 4.09
CA PHE A 11 -4.17 -15.76 2.70
C PHE A 11 -3.62 -14.61 1.89
N LEU A 12 -3.26 -14.88 0.63
CA LEU A 12 -2.72 -13.95 -0.33
C LEU A 12 -3.66 -13.84 -1.53
N TYR A 13 -3.84 -12.62 -2.01
CA TYR A 13 -4.78 -12.31 -3.06
C TYR A 13 -4.08 -11.59 -4.22
N ALA A 14 -4.33 -12.02 -5.44
CA ALA A 14 -3.92 -11.33 -6.66
C ALA A 14 -4.94 -10.24 -7.03
N ASN A 15 -4.59 -9.41 -8.02
CA ASN A 15 -5.38 -8.23 -8.41
C ASN A 15 -6.86 -8.53 -8.68
N ALA A 16 -7.18 -9.67 -9.29
CA ALA A 16 -8.57 -10.03 -9.59
C ALA A 16 -9.38 -10.31 -8.31
N ALA A 17 -8.83 -11.09 -7.40
CA ALA A 17 -9.48 -11.42 -6.12
C ALA A 17 -9.58 -10.19 -5.21
N LEU A 18 -8.55 -9.30 -5.21
CA LEU A 18 -8.59 -8.03 -4.46
C LEU A 18 -9.73 -7.13 -4.94
N ARG A 19 -9.97 -7.02 -6.25
CA ARG A 19 -11.09 -6.23 -6.79
C ARG A 19 -12.45 -6.80 -6.39
N VAL A 20 -12.59 -8.13 -6.40
CA VAL A 20 -13.82 -8.80 -5.93
C VAL A 20 -14.04 -8.55 -4.44
N LEU A 21 -12.96 -8.62 -3.64
CA LEU A 21 -13.02 -8.34 -2.21
C LEU A 21 -13.38 -6.88 -1.93
N GLU A 22 -12.79 -5.93 -2.66
CA GLU A 22 -13.11 -4.50 -2.56
C GLU A 22 -14.60 -4.26 -2.84
N GLN A 23 -15.13 -4.83 -3.92
CA GLN A 23 -16.55 -4.70 -4.26
C GLN A 23 -17.46 -5.31 -3.18
N ALA A 24 -17.14 -6.49 -2.67
CA ALA A 24 -17.90 -7.12 -1.59
C ALA A 24 -17.84 -6.30 -0.29
N ALA A 25 -16.70 -5.68 -0.01
CA ALA A 25 -16.53 -4.81 1.15
C ALA A 25 -17.33 -3.49 1.02
N ILE A 26 -17.40 -2.92 -0.20
CA ILE A 26 -18.23 -1.75 -0.47
C ILE A 26 -19.72 -2.09 -0.26
N GLU A 27 -20.18 -3.23 -0.75
CA GLU A 27 -21.57 -3.69 -0.57
C GLU A 27 -21.90 -3.88 0.93
N ASP A 28 -21.02 -4.51 1.68
CA ASP A 28 -21.17 -4.71 3.14
C ASP A 28 -21.19 -3.37 3.90
N ALA A 29 -20.45 -2.38 3.42
CA ALA A 29 -20.41 -1.02 3.97
C ALA A 29 -21.63 -0.14 3.55
N GLY A 30 -22.64 -0.72 2.90
CA GLY A 30 -23.86 -0.01 2.48
C GLY A 30 -23.78 0.62 1.09
N GLY A 31 -22.81 0.24 0.27
CA GLY A 31 -22.67 0.67 -1.13
C GLY A 31 -21.88 1.98 -1.34
N ASP A 32 -21.50 2.69 -0.28
CA ASP A 32 -20.66 3.89 -0.39
C ASP A 32 -19.16 3.52 -0.24
N GLY A 33 -18.47 3.44 -1.37
CA GLY A 33 -17.02 3.17 -1.39
C GLY A 33 -16.18 4.21 -0.64
N PHE A 34 -16.73 5.41 -0.40
CA PHE A 34 -16.01 6.42 0.39
C PHE A 34 -15.82 6.01 1.85
N VAL A 35 -16.65 5.14 2.39
CA VAL A 35 -16.48 4.59 3.74
C VAL A 35 -15.17 3.81 3.85
N LEU A 36 -14.82 2.99 2.84
CA LEU A 36 -13.55 2.25 2.81
C LEU A 36 -12.37 3.20 2.62
N MET A 37 -12.47 4.15 1.70
CA MET A 37 -11.44 5.18 1.48
C MET A 37 -11.16 5.99 2.75
N ALA A 38 -12.20 6.41 3.47
CA ALA A 38 -12.05 7.10 4.74
C ALA A 38 -11.33 6.25 5.80
N ARG A 39 -11.66 4.95 5.88
CA ARG A 39 -10.97 4.02 6.78
C ARG A 39 -9.50 3.82 6.38
N ALA A 40 -9.22 3.67 5.08
CA ALA A 40 -7.86 3.50 4.55
C ALA A 40 -6.97 4.72 4.87
N GLY A 41 -7.41 5.92 4.54
CA GLY A 41 -6.65 7.14 4.84
C GLY A 41 -6.49 7.39 6.35
N ALA A 42 -7.51 7.11 7.16
CA ALA A 42 -7.41 7.21 8.62
C ALA A 42 -6.44 6.17 9.20
N ALA A 43 -6.47 4.93 8.72
CA ALA A 43 -5.52 3.88 9.10
C ALA A 43 -4.09 4.26 8.72
N ALA A 44 -3.90 4.75 7.50
CA ALA A 44 -2.60 5.20 6.99
C ALA A 44 -2.05 6.38 7.82
N CYS A 45 -2.87 7.37 8.14
CA CYS A 45 -2.46 8.49 9.01
C CYS A 45 -2.05 7.97 10.40
N ARG A 46 -2.83 7.08 11.00
CA ARG A 46 -2.50 6.49 12.31
C ARG A 46 -1.16 5.75 12.27
N VAL A 47 -0.90 4.96 11.22
CA VAL A 47 0.38 4.26 11.02
C VAL A 47 1.52 5.24 10.84
N ALA A 48 1.36 6.26 9.98
CA ALA A 48 2.37 7.28 9.73
C ALA A 48 2.77 8.01 11.02
N LEU A 49 1.81 8.47 11.81
CA LEU A 49 2.07 9.18 13.06
C LEU A 49 2.68 8.29 14.15
N ALA A 50 2.33 7.00 14.18
CA ALA A 50 2.92 6.04 15.12
C ALA A 50 4.35 5.66 14.73
N ARG A 51 4.64 5.50 13.43
CA ARG A 51 5.95 5.07 12.95
C ARG A 51 6.96 6.21 12.90
N TRP A 52 6.51 7.41 12.53
CA TRP A 52 7.33 8.62 12.45
C TRP A 52 6.73 9.76 13.29
N PRO A 53 6.72 9.61 14.63
CA PRO A 53 6.06 10.59 15.52
C PRO A 53 6.70 11.98 15.45
N GLN A 54 7.95 12.08 15.01
CA GLN A 54 8.69 13.34 14.86
C GLN A 54 8.51 14.00 13.49
N ALA A 55 7.92 13.29 12.51
CA ALA A 55 7.70 13.85 11.18
C ALA A 55 6.73 15.03 11.28
N ARG A 56 7.20 16.22 10.96
CA ARG A 56 6.42 17.46 10.96
C ARG A 56 5.99 17.83 9.56
N ARG A 57 6.92 17.79 8.60
CA ARG A 57 6.66 18.09 7.19
C ARG A 57 6.47 16.80 6.42
N ILE A 58 5.28 16.62 5.89
CA ILE A 58 4.86 15.40 5.17
C ILE A 58 4.50 15.78 3.73
N VAL A 59 5.17 15.16 2.77
CA VAL A 59 4.81 15.25 1.35
C VAL A 59 3.96 14.04 1.01
N VAL A 60 2.75 14.26 0.50
CA VAL A 60 1.85 13.19 0.05
C VAL A 60 1.72 13.26 -1.46
N VAL A 61 2.23 12.25 -2.16
CA VAL A 61 2.20 12.20 -3.62
C VAL A 61 0.97 11.43 -4.07
N CYS A 62 -0.01 12.15 -4.66
CA CYS A 62 -1.31 11.59 -5.01
C CYS A 62 -1.45 11.33 -6.50
N GLY A 63 -1.89 10.12 -6.85
CA GLY A 63 -2.31 9.77 -8.19
C GLY A 63 -3.77 10.12 -8.49
N PRO A 64 -4.24 9.83 -9.72
CA PRO A 64 -5.60 10.21 -10.15
C PRO A 64 -6.70 9.23 -9.70
N GLY A 65 -6.33 8.06 -9.19
CA GLY A 65 -7.23 6.97 -8.80
C GLY A 65 -7.60 6.97 -7.33
N ASN A 66 -8.16 5.84 -6.87
CA ASN A 66 -8.61 5.68 -5.47
C ASN A 66 -7.44 5.71 -4.48
N ASN A 67 -6.28 5.15 -4.84
CA ASN A 67 -5.08 5.25 -3.98
C ASN A 67 -4.68 6.70 -3.71
N GLY A 68 -4.77 7.58 -4.74
CA GLY A 68 -4.64 9.03 -4.54
C GLY A 68 -5.69 9.60 -3.60
N GLY A 69 -6.92 9.07 -3.66
CA GLY A 69 -8.00 9.39 -2.73
C GLY A 69 -7.65 9.06 -1.28
N ASP A 70 -7.11 7.86 -1.04
CA ASP A 70 -6.61 7.43 0.28
C ASP A 70 -5.52 8.37 0.78
N GLY A 71 -4.62 8.82 -0.13
CA GLY A 71 -3.59 9.83 0.14
C GLY A 71 -4.19 11.18 0.56
N TYR A 72 -5.22 11.67 -0.11
CA TYR A 72 -5.90 12.91 0.30
C TYR A 72 -6.58 12.78 1.67
N VAL A 73 -7.19 11.64 1.98
CA VAL A 73 -7.79 11.39 3.31
C VAL A 73 -6.70 11.34 4.38
N LEU A 74 -5.58 10.64 4.14
CA LEU A 74 -4.42 10.68 5.03
C LEU A 74 -3.95 12.10 5.26
N ALA A 75 -3.78 12.88 4.18
CA ALA A 75 -3.33 14.28 4.22
C ALA A 75 -4.24 15.15 5.08
N LEU A 76 -5.57 14.99 4.95
CA LEU A 76 -6.56 15.68 5.77
C LEU A 76 -6.38 15.37 7.26
N HIS A 77 -6.27 14.08 7.62
CA HIS A 77 -6.08 13.69 9.01
C HIS A 77 -4.74 14.16 9.59
N ALA A 78 -3.67 14.11 8.79
CA ALA A 78 -2.36 14.60 9.22
C ALA A 78 -2.36 16.14 9.43
N LEU A 79 -3.02 16.89 8.55
CA LEU A 79 -3.23 18.34 8.70
C LEU A 79 -4.01 18.65 9.98
N GLN A 80 -5.10 17.93 10.25
CA GLN A 80 -5.89 18.06 11.47
C GLN A 80 -5.11 17.68 12.73
N ALA A 81 -4.14 16.77 12.60
CA ALA A 81 -3.19 16.44 13.67
C ALA A 81 -2.04 17.45 13.84
N GLY A 82 -2.10 18.60 13.15
CA GLY A 82 -1.13 19.68 13.27
C GLY A 82 0.19 19.45 12.51
N ARG A 83 0.19 18.58 11.49
CA ARG A 83 1.34 18.39 10.61
C ARG A 83 1.33 19.41 9.48
N ASP A 84 2.52 19.80 9.02
CA ASP A 84 2.71 20.56 7.78
C ASP A 84 2.62 19.59 6.61
N VAL A 85 1.49 19.61 5.88
CA VAL A 85 1.19 18.64 4.85
C VAL A 85 1.12 19.30 3.49
N HIS A 86 1.91 18.78 2.56
CA HIS A 86 1.92 19.22 1.17
C HIS A 86 1.52 18.08 0.26
N VAL A 87 0.39 18.19 -0.39
CA VAL A 87 -0.01 17.22 -1.43
C VAL A 87 0.59 17.63 -2.76
N VAL A 88 1.26 16.70 -3.44
CA VAL A 88 1.87 16.90 -4.76
C VAL A 88 1.28 15.89 -5.75
N ARG A 89 1.03 16.30 -6.98
CA ARG A 89 0.58 15.44 -8.07
C ARG A 89 1.23 15.83 -9.40
N ALA A 90 1.41 14.88 -10.30
CA ALA A 90 1.77 15.21 -11.68
C ALA A 90 0.66 16.06 -12.33
N PRO A 91 0.99 16.93 -13.32
CA PRO A 91 0.01 17.80 -13.99
C PRO A 91 -1.22 17.04 -14.50
N ALA A 92 -1.02 15.86 -15.10
CA ALA A 92 -2.08 15.02 -15.64
C ALA A 92 -2.84 14.19 -14.58
N HIS A 93 -2.37 14.15 -13.30
CA HIS A 93 -2.91 13.32 -12.23
C HIS A 93 -3.98 14.03 -11.39
N VAL A 94 -4.85 14.79 -12.04
CA VAL A 94 -6.07 15.32 -11.41
C VAL A 94 -6.95 14.14 -10.96
N PRO A 95 -7.54 14.18 -9.75
CA PRO A 95 -8.45 13.13 -9.28
C PRO A 95 -9.56 12.84 -10.29
N ARG A 96 -9.68 11.57 -10.70
CA ARG A 96 -10.64 11.14 -11.75
C ARG A 96 -11.85 10.41 -11.18
N SER A 97 -11.66 9.56 -10.16
CA SER A 97 -12.80 8.89 -9.53
C SER A 97 -13.60 9.87 -8.66
N ALA A 98 -14.91 9.66 -8.55
CA ALA A 98 -15.79 10.48 -7.70
C ALA A 98 -15.31 10.48 -6.24
N LEU A 99 -14.79 9.35 -5.76
CA LEU A 99 -14.25 9.18 -4.41
C LEU A 99 -12.99 10.03 -4.20
N ALA A 100 -12.01 9.94 -5.10
CA ALA A 100 -10.79 10.74 -5.04
C ALA A 100 -11.07 12.25 -5.16
N GLN A 101 -12.04 12.64 -6.02
CA GLN A 101 -12.48 14.03 -6.14
C GLN A 101 -13.11 14.53 -4.84
N ARG A 102 -13.91 13.70 -4.16
CA ARG A 102 -14.49 14.03 -2.87
C ARG A 102 -13.40 14.22 -1.82
N ALA A 103 -12.47 13.26 -1.69
CA ALA A 103 -11.34 13.35 -0.76
C ALA A 103 -10.49 14.61 -0.98
N ALA A 104 -10.16 14.92 -2.24
CA ALA A 104 -9.41 16.12 -2.58
C ALA A 104 -10.14 17.42 -2.21
N ARG A 105 -11.46 17.49 -2.47
CA ARG A 105 -12.27 18.65 -2.06
C ARG A 105 -12.31 18.83 -0.55
N GLU A 106 -12.49 17.74 0.21
CA GLU A 106 -12.49 17.79 1.68
C GLU A 106 -11.15 18.27 2.24
N PHE A 107 -10.02 17.79 1.68
CA PHE A 107 -8.68 18.26 2.05
C PHE A 107 -8.47 19.76 1.77
N ILE A 108 -8.83 20.23 0.56
CA ILE A 108 -8.70 21.64 0.17
C ILE A 108 -9.61 22.53 1.03
N ALA A 109 -10.84 22.09 1.30
CA ALA A 109 -11.80 22.82 2.15
C ALA A 109 -11.30 23.00 3.60
N ALA A 110 -10.47 22.06 4.08
CA ALA A 110 -9.79 22.15 5.37
C ALA A 110 -8.54 23.05 5.37
N GLY A 111 -8.24 23.72 4.26
CA GLY A 111 -7.05 24.58 4.11
C GLY A 111 -5.80 23.84 3.63
N GLY A 112 -5.93 22.61 3.16
CA GLY A 112 -4.83 21.83 2.64
C GLY A 112 -4.28 22.37 1.32
N ASN A 113 -2.97 22.29 1.13
CA ASN A 113 -2.25 22.79 -0.05
C ASN A 113 -2.00 21.65 -1.05
N VAL A 114 -2.34 21.89 -2.32
CA VAL A 114 -2.11 20.94 -3.43
C VAL A 114 -1.26 21.62 -4.48
N GLY A 115 -0.03 21.12 -4.65
CA GLY A 115 0.90 21.55 -5.68
C GLY A 115 0.96 20.62 -6.87
N THR A 116 1.49 21.13 -7.96
CA THR A 116 1.87 20.37 -9.14
C THR A 116 3.35 19.99 -9.03
N PHE A 117 3.69 18.77 -9.45
CA PHE A 117 5.08 18.31 -9.48
C PHE A 117 5.89 19.12 -10.52
N GLU A 118 6.93 19.77 -10.07
CA GLU A 118 7.83 20.61 -10.89
C GLU A 118 9.29 20.19 -10.76
N GLY A 119 9.60 19.15 -9.97
CA GLY A 119 10.98 18.70 -9.74
C GLY A 119 11.17 18.07 -8.36
N PRO A 120 12.39 18.03 -7.83
CA PRO A 120 12.69 17.46 -6.52
C PRO A 120 11.82 18.06 -5.43
N PHE A 121 11.44 17.25 -4.44
CA PHE A 121 10.68 17.73 -3.30
C PHE A 121 11.54 18.63 -2.40
N GLU A 122 10.93 19.65 -1.83
CA GLU A 122 11.52 20.38 -0.71
C GLU A 122 11.82 19.43 0.46
N PRO A 123 12.84 19.72 1.28
CA PRO A 123 13.18 18.89 2.42
C PRO A 123 11.96 18.56 3.28
N CYS A 124 11.72 17.27 3.51
CA CYS A 124 10.58 16.76 4.28
C CYS A 124 11.02 15.62 5.21
N ASP A 125 10.16 15.28 6.18
CA ASP A 125 10.43 14.24 7.16
C ASP A 125 9.83 12.90 6.77
N LEU A 126 8.85 12.90 5.84
CA LEU A 126 8.16 11.73 5.34
C LEU A 126 7.61 11.99 3.93
N VAL A 127 7.84 11.05 3.03
CA VAL A 127 7.13 11.00 1.74
C VAL A 127 6.10 9.89 1.79
N VAL A 128 4.86 10.19 1.43
CA VAL A 128 3.79 9.21 1.26
C VAL A 128 3.56 8.97 -0.22
N ASP A 129 3.76 7.73 -0.66
CA ASP A 129 3.45 7.28 -2.00
C ASP A 129 1.99 6.79 -2.06
N ALA A 130 1.14 7.60 -2.67
CA ALA A 130 -0.27 7.32 -2.94
C ALA A 130 -0.58 7.50 -4.45
N VAL A 131 0.37 7.16 -5.32
CA VAL A 131 0.23 7.41 -6.77
C VAL A 131 -0.55 6.29 -7.44
N LEU A 132 -0.08 5.04 -7.30
CA LEU A 132 -0.71 3.85 -7.89
C LEU A 132 -0.91 2.77 -6.81
N GLY A 133 -2.06 2.10 -6.83
CA GLY A 133 -2.34 0.89 -6.06
C GLY A 133 -2.47 -0.32 -7.00
N ILE A 134 -3.38 -1.23 -6.73
CA ILE A 134 -3.66 -2.44 -7.54
C ILE A 134 -4.10 -2.14 -8.99
N GLY A 135 -4.29 -0.88 -9.34
CA GLY A 135 -4.73 -0.43 -10.66
C GLY A 135 -3.63 -0.27 -11.70
N LEU A 136 -2.39 -0.67 -11.42
CA LEU A 136 -1.29 -0.60 -12.39
C LEU A 136 -1.59 -1.52 -13.58
N ALA A 137 -1.90 -0.92 -14.74
CA ALA A 137 -2.28 -1.65 -15.94
C ALA A 137 -1.24 -1.55 -17.06
N ARG A 138 -0.24 -0.68 -16.93
CA ARG A 138 0.81 -0.42 -17.94
C ARG A 138 2.02 0.24 -17.27
N ALA A 139 3.16 0.15 -17.95
CA ALA A 139 4.37 0.85 -17.55
C ALA A 139 4.13 2.36 -17.35
N PRO A 140 4.78 2.99 -16.34
CA PRO A 140 4.73 4.43 -16.15
C PRO A 140 5.16 5.19 -17.41
N ASP A 141 4.44 6.27 -17.75
CA ASP A 141 4.90 7.24 -18.74
C ASP A 141 6.03 8.13 -18.20
N ALA A 142 6.57 9.00 -19.02
CA ALA A 142 7.74 9.83 -18.65
C ALA A 142 7.46 10.74 -17.45
N ASP A 143 6.27 11.35 -17.37
CA ASP A 143 5.90 12.25 -16.27
C ASP A 143 5.76 11.48 -14.96
N LEU A 144 5.13 10.30 -15.03
CA LEU A 144 5.00 9.42 -13.88
C LEU A 144 6.36 8.88 -13.45
N SER A 145 7.21 8.45 -14.38
CA SER A 145 8.56 7.98 -14.08
C SER A 145 9.39 9.06 -13.39
N ALA A 146 9.32 10.32 -13.83
CA ALA A 146 10.00 11.44 -13.18
C ALA A 146 9.51 11.64 -11.72
N LEU A 147 8.20 11.52 -11.50
CA LEU A 147 7.61 11.61 -10.16
C LEU A 147 8.07 10.47 -9.25
N LEU A 148 8.08 9.23 -9.73
CA LEU A 148 8.55 8.06 -8.96
C LEU A 148 10.05 8.17 -8.65
N HIS A 149 10.85 8.66 -9.58
CA HIS A 149 12.27 8.93 -9.33
C HIS A 149 12.46 10.00 -8.24
N ALA A 150 11.65 11.06 -8.22
CA ALA A 150 11.71 12.08 -7.16
C ALA A 150 11.34 11.50 -5.80
N ILE A 151 10.35 10.59 -5.71
CA ILE A 151 10.02 9.87 -4.47
C ILE A 151 11.25 9.08 -3.99
N ASN A 152 11.88 8.31 -4.88
CA ASN A 152 13.06 7.50 -4.55
C ASN A 152 14.31 8.33 -4.20
N ALA A 153 14.40 9.56 -4.71
CA ALA A 153 15.53 10.46 -4.46
C ALA A 153 15.37 11.33 -3.21
N ALA A 154 14.21 11.29 -2.55
CA ALA A 154 13.96 12.06 -1.34
C ALA A 154 14.84 11.54 -0.18
N ASP A 155 15.46 12.48 0.56
CA ASP A 155 16.21 12.15 1.78
C ASP A 155 15.25 12.02 2.98
N ALA A 156 14.27 11.13 2.84
CA ALA A 156 13.23 10.86 3.82
C ALA A 156 12.71 9.43 3.68
N PRO A 157 12.19 8.82 4.76
CA PRO A 157 11.51 7.54 4.63
C PRO A 157 10.31 7.64 3.69
N VAL A 158 10.06 6.57 2.92
CA VAL A 158 8.94 6.47 1.99
C VAL A 158 7.89 5.50 2.56
N PHE A 159 6.67 5.98 2.68
CA PHE A 159 5.52 5.22 3.12
C PHE A 159 4.55 4.99 1.95
N ALA A 160 4.50 3.77 1.44
CA ALA A 160 3.60 3.42 0.34
C ALA A 160 2.23 2.99 0.86
N LEU A 161 1.18 3.54 0.24
CA LEU A 161 -0.20 3.13 0.46
C LEU A 161 -0.56 2.03 -0.53
N ASP A 162 -1.15 0.95 -0.02
CA ASP A 162 -1.60 -0.22 -0.77
C ASP A 162 -0.45 -1.00 -1.41
N VAL A 163 0.24 -0.42 -2.38
CA VAL A 163 1.35 -1.02 -3.14
C VAL A 163 2.36 0.07 -3.45
N PRO A 164 3.67 -0.18 -3.39
CA PRO A 164 4.65 0.78 -3.91
C PRO A 164 4.38 1.04 -5.39
N SER A 165 4.27 2.31 -5.77
CA SER A 165 3.94 2.69 -7.14
C SER A 165 4.97 2.18 -8.14
N GLY A 166 4.51 1.51 -9.17
CA GLY A 166 5.35 0.82 -10.15
C GLY A 166 5.55 -0.67 -9.90
N VAL A 167 5.00 -1.21 -8.80
CA VAL A 167 4.97 -2.65 -8.49
C VAL A 167 3.59 -3.22 -8.81
N ASP A 168 3.52 -4.38 -9.46
CA ASP A 168 2.27 -5.11 -9.69
C ASP A 168 1.90 -5.93 -8.45
N ALA A 169 0.74 -5.64 -7.86
CA ALA A 169 0.27 -6.28 -6.64
C ALA A 169 -0.07 -7.77 -6.80
N GLY A 170 -0.33 -8.23 -8.00
CA GLY A 170 -0.68 -9.61 -8.29
C GLY A 170 0.52 -10.51 -8.58
N SER A 171 1.43 -10.04 -9.43
CA SER A 171 2.58 -10.81 -9.91
C SER A 171 3.89 -10.53 -9.15
N GLY A 172 4.03 -9.33 -8.57
CA GLY A 172 5.29 -8.86 -8.00
C GLY A 172 6.27 -8.34 -9.06
N GLU A 173 5.81 -8.16 -10.30
CA GLU A 173 6.60 -7.51 -11.35
C GLU A 173 6.87 -6.05 -10.97
N VAL A 174 8.08 -5.59 -11.27
CA VAL A 174 8.55 -4.25 -10.93
C VAL A 174 8.90 -3.53 -12.22
N HIS A 175 8.25 -2.40 -12.47
CA HIS A 175 8.59 -1.51 -13.57
C HIS A 175 9.80 -0.63 -13.22
N ASP A 176 10.49 -0.16 -14.25
CA ASP A 176 11.63 0.73 -14.06
C ASP A 176 11.20 2.02 -13.33
N GLY A 177 12.03 2.44 -12.38
CA GLY A 177 11.75 3.58 -11.52
C GLY A 177 10.75 3.34 -10.40
N ALA A 178 10.22 2.11 -10.22
CA ALA A 178 9.28 1.80 -9.16
C ALA A 178 9.75 2.26 -7.77
N VAL A 179 8.82 2.68 -6.95
CA VAL A 179 9.09 3.18 -5.61
C VAL A 179 9.71 2.11 -4.71
N ARG A 180 10.72 2.51 -3.93
CA ARG A 180 11.32 1.71 -2.86
C ARG A 180 10.81 2.22 -1.52
N ALA A 181 9.80 1.58 -1.00
CA ALA A 181 9.19 1.97 0.26
C ALA A 181 10.02 1.51 1.46
N THR A 182 10.06 2.33 2.50
CA THR A 182 10.51 1.94 3.84
C THR A 182 9.45 1.04 4.50
N LEU A 183 8.18 1.37 4.26
CA LEU A 183 7.02 0.65 4.77
C LEU A 183 5.89 0.71 3.74
N THR A 184 5.18 -0.40 3.57
CA THR A 184 3.94 -0.48 2.77
C THR A 184 2.79 -0.88 3.66
N LEU A 185 1.69 -0.11 3.64
CA LEU A 185 0.43 -0.48 4.28
C LEU A 185 -0.54 -1.00 3.23
N GLN A 186 -0.73 -2.31 3.22
CA GLN A 186 -1.71 -2.98 2.37
C GLN A 186 -3.12 -2.79 2.94
N PHE A 187 -4.11 -2.68 2.06
CA PHE A 187 -5.50 -2.54 2.45
C PHE A 187 -6.32 -3.79 2.10
N LEU A 188 -7.34 -4.07 2.91
CA LEU A 188 -8.28 -5.18 2.80
C LEU A 188 -7.64 -6.55 3.02
N ALA A 189 -6.64 -6.92 2.23
CA ALA A 189 -6.00 -8.23 2.28
C ALA A 189 -4.52 -8.15 1.87
N ALA A 190 -3.75 -9.17 2.22
CA ALA A 190 -2.34 -9.24 1.83
C ALA A 190 -2.20 -9.57 0.33
N HIS A 191 -1.42 -8.77 -0.37
CA HIS A 191 -1.21 -8.87 -1.82
C HIS A 191 -0.19 -9.95 -2.15
N LEU A 192 -0.54 -10.85 -3.08
CA LEU A 192 0.33 -11.94 -3.51
C LEU A 192 1.66 -11.43 -4.07
N GLY A 193 1.61 -10.42 -4.93
CA GLY A 193 2.79 -9.86 -5.58
C GLY A 193 3.79 -9.27 -4.61
N LEU A 194 3.35 -8.71 -3.49
CA LEU A 194 4.27 -8.15 -2.49
C LEU A 194 4.99 -9.22 -1.65
N GLN A 195 4.69 -10.49 -1.86
CA GLN A 195 5.34 -11.63 -1.20
C GLN A 195 6.26 -12.41 -2.15
N THR A 196 6.43 -11.96 -3.40
CA THR A 196 7.16 -12.71 -4.44
C THR A 196 8.09 -11.80 -5.25
N GLY A 197 9.09 -12.42 -5.88
CA GLY A 197 9.93 -11.80 -6.90
C GLY A 197 10.62 -10.50 -6.45
N PRO A 198 10.87 -9.60 -7.41
CA PRO A 198 11.58 -8.35 -7.16
C PRO A 198 10.79 -7.35 -6.29
N ALA A 199 9.47 -7.52 -6.12
CA ALA A 199 8.66 -6.69 -5.24
C ALA A 199 9.14 -6.72 -3.78
N LEU A 200 9.82 -7.80 -3.35
CA LEU A 200 10.40 -7.91 -2.00
C LEU A 200 11.42 -6.80 -1.70
N ASP A 201 12.14 -6.33 -2.71
CA ASP A 201 13.15 -5.26 -2.58
C ASP A 201 12.52 -3.86 -2.60
N HIS A 202 11.22 -3.76 -2.91
CA HIS A 202 10.49 -2.51 -3.05
C HIS A 202 9.48 -2.25 -1.93
N ALA A 203 8.92 -3.31 -1.34
CA ALA A 203 7.81 -3.20 -0.39
C ALA A 203 8.23 -2.75 1.02
N GLY A 204 9.51 -2.87 1.39
CA GLY A 204 9.98 -2.60 2.74
C GLY A 204 9.29 -3.46 3.80
N GLU A 205 9.06 -2.89 4.98
CA GLU A 205 8.19 -3.50 5.98
C GLU A 205 6.74 -3.51 5.46
N ARG A 206 6.02 -4.62 5.63
CA ARG A 206 4.65 -4.77 5.13
C ARG A 206 3.69 -4.90 6.29
N LEU A 207 2.76 -3.95 6.36
CA LEU A 207 1.62 -3.99 7.28
C LEU A 207 0.33 -4.26 6.48
N LEU A 208 -0.68 -4.73 7.18
CA LEU A 208 -2.02 -4.94 6.65
C LEU A 208 -3.04 -4.26 7.56
N ASP A 209 -3.95 -3.49 6.99
CA ASP A 209 -5.18 -3.05 7.65
C ASP A 209 -6.38 -3.57 6.86
N THR A 210 -7.21 -4.40 7.49
CA THR A 210 -8.39 -4.98 6.86
C THR A 210 -9.56 -4.01 6.74
N LEU A 211 -9.37 -2.75 7.09
CA LEU A 211 -10.36 -1.67 7.03
C LEU A 211 -11.67 -1.99 7.78
N HIS A 212 -11.57 -2.78 8.84
CA HIS A 212 -12.72 -3.28 9.61
C HIS A 212 -13.74 -4.08 8.78
N VAL A 213 -13.30 -4.67 7.66
CA VAL A 213 -14.13 -5.56 6.86
C VAL A 213 -14.29 -6.90 7.61
N PRO A 214 -15.52 -7.39 7.79
CA PRO A 214 -15.76 -8.62 8.53
C PRO A 214 -15.12 -9.85 7.89
N ALA A 215 -14.64 -10.80 8.69
CA ALA A 215 -14.10 -12.07 8.20
C ALA A 215 -15.08 -12.84 7.28
N ALA A 216 -16.39 -12.68 7.50
CA ALA A 216 -17.43 -13.26 6.64
C ALA A 216 -17.41 -12.72 5.20
N VAL A 217 -16.96 -11.47 4.98
CA VAL A 217 -16.80 -10.89 3.65
C VAL A 217 -15.56 -11.49 2.98
N HIS A 218 -14.43 -11.57 3.71
CA HIS A 218 -13.22 -12.23 3.22
C HIS A 218 -13.48 -13.69 2.82
N ALA A 219 -14.31 -14.42 3.57
CA ALA A 219 -14.66 -15.82 3.28
C ALA A 219 -15.46 -16.01 1.98
N ARG A 220 -16.02 -14.93 1.39
CA ARG A 220 -16.73 -15.00 0.09
C ARG A 220 -15.76 -15.02 -1.09
N VAL A 221 -14.50 -14.68 -0.90
CA VAL A 221 -13.51 -14.55 -1.97
C VAL A 221 -12.43 -15.59 -1.77
N GLN A 222 -12.21 -16.41 -2.78
CA GLN A 222 -11.15 -17.40 -2.75
C GLN A 222 -9.79 -16.73 -2.85
N ALA A 223 -8.88 -17.04 -1.93
CA ALA A 223 -7.50 -16.62 -1.99
C ALA A 223 -6.72 -17.36 -3.09
N ASP A 224 -5.78 -16.69 -3.71
CA ASP A 224 -4.94 -17.28 -4.78
C ASP A 224 -3.79 -18.11 -4.21
N ALA A 225 -3.30 -17.78 -3.00
CA ALA A 225 -2.24 -18.51 -2.33
C ALA A 225 -2.37 -18.42 -0.80
N GLN A 226 -1.54 -19.20 -0.13
CA GLN A 226 -1.45 -19.16 1.32
C GLN A 226 0.02 -18.99 1.75
N TRP A 227 0.25 -18.06 2.63
CA TRP A 227 1.52 -17.87 3.31
C TRP A 227 1.60 -18.76 4.55
N PHE A 228 2.71 -19.49 4.68
CA PHE A 228 2.98 -20.32 5.84
C PHE A 228 4.13 -19.72 6.64
N GLY A 229 3.84 -19.27 7.85
CA GLY A 229 4.87 -18.82 8.78
C GLY A 229 5.77 -19.97 9.28
N PRO A 230 6.93 -19.65 9.89
CA PRO A 230 7.89 -20.65 10.37
C PRO A 230 7.27 -21.71 11.29
N ALA A 231 6.27 -21.36 12.10
CA ALA A 231 5.57 -22.30 12.97
C ALA A 231 4.82 -23.41 12.22
N ALA A 232 4.37 -23.15 11.00
CA ALA A 232 3.69 -24.12 10.17
C ALA A 232 4.65 -25.11 9.47
N LEU A 233 5.93 -24.74 9.32
CA LEU A 233 6.94 -25.55 8.66
C LEU A 233 7.14 -26.92 9.33
N GLY A 234 6.93 -27.01 10.63
CA GLY A 234 7.02 -28.30 11.37
C GLY A 234 6.08 -29.39 10.86
N ARG A 235 4.98 -29.02 10.16
CA ARG A 235 4.06 -29.97 9.52
C ARG A 235 4.61 -30.55 8.22
N TRP A 236 5.47 -29.79 7.53
CA TRP A 236 6.03 -30.14 6.21
C TRP A 236 7.46 -30.61 6.29
N LEU A 237 8.19 -30.20 7.35
CA LEU A 237 9.59 -30.54 7.59
C LEU A 237 9.71 -31.31 8.91
N PRO A 238 9.43 -32.62 8.92
CA PRO A 238 9.62 -33.44 10.11
C PRO A 238 11.09 -33.40 10.54
N ARG A 239 11.33 -33.48 11.85
CA ARG A 239 12.70 -33.55 12.39
C ARG A 239 13.42 -34.74 11.81
N ARG A 240 14.58 -34.51 11.22
CA ARG A 240 15.45 -35.61 10.74
C ARG A 240 15.97 -36.42 11.94
N PRO A 241 16.01 -37.77 11.81
CA PRO A 241 16.71 -38.60 12.77
C PRO A 241 18.20 -38.17 12.86
N ARG A 242 18.81 -38.30 14.03
CA ARG A 242 20.22 -37.91 14.23
C ARG A 242 21.21 -38.72 13.38
N ASN A 243 20.84 -39.94 13.00
CA ASN A 243 21.62 -40.86 12.17
C ASN A 243 21.23 -40.81 10.68
N SER A 244 20.45 -39.79 10.23
CA SER A 244 20.07 -39.65 8.84
C SER A 244 21.27 -39.25 7.96
N HIS A 245 21.30 -39.72 6.73
CA HIS A 245 22.31 -39.33 5.73
C HIS A 245 21.64 -38.62 4.53
N LYS A 246 22.45 -38.05 3.66
CA LYS A 246 22.00 -37.23 2.52
C LYS A 246 20.99 -37.95 1.61
N GLY A 247 21.11 -39.28 1.45
CA GLY A 247 20.23 -40.08 0.61
C GLY A 247 18.80 -40.22 1.16
N ASP A 248 18.59 -40.05 2.49
CA ASP A 248 17.28 -40.13 3.13
C ASP A 248 16.40 -38.92 2.81
N ALA A 249 16.99 -37.85 2.28
CA ALA A 249 16.29 -36.59 1.94
C ALA A 249 15.84 -36.52 0.48
N GLY A 250 16.05 -37.58 -0.31
CA GLY A 250 15.83 -37.60 -1.75
C GLY A 250 16.94 -36.94 -2.56
N HIS A 251 16.82 -37.01 -3.87
CA HIS A 251 17.64 -36.28 -4.83
C HIS A 251 16.77 -35.22 -5.50
N VAL A 252 17.32 -34.01 -5.64
CA VAL A 252 16.77 -32.93 -6.44
C VAL A 252 17.39 -32.99 -7.82
#